data_03e62ce23da0a3828f932dd6531bf4c8
#
_entry.id   03e62ce23da0a3828f932dd6531bf4c8
#
_cell.length_a   1.000
_cell.length_b   1.000
_cell.length_c   1.000
_cell.angle_alpha   90.00
_cell.angle_beta   90.00
_cell.angle_gamma   90.00
#
_symmetry.space_group_name_H-M   'P 1'
#
loop_
_entity.id
_entity.type
_entity.pdbx_description
1 polymer ?
#
loop_
_entity_poly.entity_id
_entity_poly.type
_entity_poly.pdbx_seq_one_letter_code
_entity_poly.pdbx_strand_id
1 'polypeptide(L)'
;KIDTDKKIITIDPNNNFSLGQTVYVSISAVEDASANETSLSSSTFTVTSTGETIATIIPADSSINVLASSNITIGFNTAIRNLNDTEITNDNIHSLITLKDTDTNGTDIPFTISINTAKKVITINPISDLSSGQNIYVAIGATVEDAFDNATTAASSIFTIIDNAVPIFTFNPADLDTNVIVSSNIIITFNELIRNINNSTLTDSNVDSLITLKDEDSSGSNITFNATIDEDKKIITINPTNNFNSEQVIYLAIAAVEDQAGNATAATNISFTARDSDPPAVSFFPSNSDVNVLRNSDITISFTEVIRNLNDSPSTDANIDSLITLKQSNSSGADILFDAVVDSTKENITITPTSNLPLNQVIYVAIGASVEDEWDNAITASSASFTTIDDRLSVTFDPADGTTGLPVNTNVIMTFSDAIRHLDDSLITSANVDDLITLEYSFSGSPIPFDATIDTAKKIITINPTNNLIPGDIIYVSIDSVENSSDVATGLAAGTFSVDDTIPPNVLISPSNGSTNIEADAIITIYLSL
;
A
#
# COMPACT_ATOMS: atom_id res chain seq x y z
N LYS A 1 25.32 -23.51 99.65
CA LYS A 1 24.28 -23.46 100.75
C LYS A 1 23.87 -24.89 101.11
N ILE A 2 23.54 -25.13 102.36
CA ILE A 2 22.94 -26.40 102.83
C ILE A 2 21.50 -26.10 103.26
N ASP A 3 20.57 -27.00 102.98
CA ASP A 3 19.15 -26.82 103.33
C ASP A 3 18.91 -26.94 104.89
N THR A 4 17.73 -26.55 105.34
CA THR A 4 17.38 -26.55 106.78
C THR A 4 17.37 -27.94 107.41
N ASP A 5 17.09 -28.99 106.62
CA ASP A 5 17.09 -30.38 107.05
C ASP A 5 18.49 -31.04 106.92
N LYS A 6 19.48 -30.27 106.47
CA LYS A 6 20.87 -30.72 106.26
C LYS A 6 21.03 -31.93 105.30
N LYS A 7 20.08 -32.07 104.31
CA LYS A 7 20.06 -33.20 103.39
C LYS A 7 20.53 -32.83 101.95
N ILE A 8 20.46 -31.53 101.62
CA ILE A 8 20.80 -31.04 100.29
C ILE A 8 21.88 -29.96 100.39
N ILE A 9 22.94 -30.12 99.67
CA ILE A 9 23.96 -29.09 99.48
C ILE A 9 23.83 -28.51 98.03
N THR A 10 23.46 -27.25 98.00
CA THR A 10 23.43 -26.52 96.68
C THR A 10 24.71 -25.72 96.51
N ILE A 11 25.41 -25.99 95.46
CA ILE A 11 26.61 -25.26 94.98
C ILE A 11 26.18 -24.30 93.87
N ASP A 12 26.33 -23.02 94.13
CA ASP A 12 26.03 -21.94 93.14
C ASP A 12 27.34 -21.27 92.82
N PRO A 13 27.91 -21.50 91.60
CA PRO A 13 29.17 -20.90 91.19
C PRO A 13 29.03 -19.38 91.08
N ASN A 14 30.04 -18.63 91.55
CA ASN A 14 30.08 -17.15 91.42
C ASN A 14 30.19 -16.63 89.96
N ASN A 15 30.71 -17.47 89.07
CA ASN A 15 30.81 -17.18 87.64
C ASN A 15 30.21 -18.34 86.85
N ASN A 16 29.67 -18.06 85.69
CA ASN A 16 29.21 -19.06 84.73
C ASN A 16 30.38 -19.96 84.35
N PHE A 17 30.15 -21.26 84.12
CA PHE A 17 31.10 -22.17 83.55
C PHE A 17 31.37 -21.79 82.11
N SER A 18 32.60 -22.07 81.63
CA SER A 18 32.94 -21.92 80.22
C SER A 18 32.35 -23.08 79.39
N LEU A 19 31.89 -22.79 78.18
CA LEU A 19 31.42 -23.82 77.28
C LEU A 19 32.56 -24.87 76.99
N GLY A 20 32.21 -26.15 77.01
CA GLY A 20 33.12 -27.26 76.90
C GLY A 20 33.93 -27.56 78.15
N GLN A 21 33.70 -26.81 79.25
CA GLN A 21 34.36 -27.02 80.53
C GLN A 21 33.90 -28.34 81.17
N THR A 22 34.83 -29.23 81.46
CA THR A 22 34.53 -30.37 82.32
C THR A 22 34.66 -29.95 83.79
N VAL A 23 33.57 -30.03 84.50
CA VAL A 23 33.46 -29.66 85.95
C VAL A 23 33.49 -30.93 86.75
N TYR A 24 34.43 -30.97 87.70
CA TYR A 24 34.54 -32.05 88.70
C TYR A 24 33.97 -31.55 90.04
N VAL A 25 33.04 -32.30 90.58
CA VAL A 25 32.47 -32.05 91.94
C VAL A 25 32.71 -33.26 92.81
N SER A 26 33.27 -33.01 93.98
CA SER A 26 33.43 -34.06 94.99
C SER A 26 32.98 -33.59 96.36
N ILE A 27 32.50 -34.52 97.15
CA ILE A 27 32.18 -34.31 98.56
C ILE A 27 33.01 -35.27 99.41
N SER A 28 33.72 -34.72 100.41
CA SER A 28 34.44 -35.52 101.39
C SER A 28 33.48 -36.23 102.28
N ALA A 29 33.96 -37.23 103.07
CA ALA A 29 33.13 -37.93 104.07
C ALA A 29 32.47 -36.93 105.02
N VAL A 30 31.19 -37.07 105.20
CA VAL A 30 30.38 -36.39 106.24
C VAL A 30 29.71 -37.43 107.07
N GLU A 31 29.48 -37.11 108.34
CA GLU A 31 28.79 -38.02 109.27
C GLU A 31 27.36 -37.56 109.59
N ASP A 32 26.50 -38.50 109.94
CA ASP A 32 25.17 -38.24 110.46
C ASP A 32 25.21 -38.03 111.97
N ALA A 33 24.02 -37.72 112.62
CA ALA A 33 23.93 -37.52 114.04
C ALA A 33 24.22 -38.77 114.92
N SER A 34 24.36 -39.93 114.24
CA SER A 34 24.71 -41.23 114.86
C SER A 34 26.16 -41.66 114.61
N ALA A 35 27.02 -40.71 114.07
CA ALA A 35 28.40 -40.88 113.66
C ALA A 35 28.62 -41.93 112.56
N ASN A 36 27.66 -42.12 111.63
CA ASN A 36 27.84 -42.91 110.44
C ASN A 36 28.42 -42.01 109.34
N GLU A 37 29.57 -42.33 108.82
CA GLU A 37 30.25 -41.59 107.79
C GLU A 37 29.82 -42.02 106.36
N THR A 38 29.66 -41.05 105.46
CA THR A 38 29.53 -41.34 104.02
C THR A 38 30.92 -41.65 103.44
N SER A 39 30.97 -42.41 102.35
CA SER A 39 32.19 -42.51 101.50
C SER A 39 32.41 -41.27 100.64
N LEU A 40 33.65 -40.99 100.27
CA LEU A 40 33.94 -39.98 99.25
C LEU A 40 33.13 -40.26 98.01
N SER A 41 32.35 -39.22 97.53
CA SER A 41 31.58 -39.30 96.28
C SER A 41 31.96 -38.14 95.38
N SER A 42 32.04 -38.42 94.08
CA SER A 42 32.36 -37.40 93.06
C SER A 42 31.61 -37.66 91.78
N SER A 43 31.38 -36.61 91.07
CA SER A 43 30.78 -36.63 89.75
C SER A 43 31.48 -35.61 88.84
N THR A 44 31.49 -35.88 87.53
CA THR A 44 31.92 -34.93 86.53
C THR A 44 30.82 -34.69 85.51
N PHE A 45 30.70 -33.48 85.00
CA PHE A 45 29.81 -33.14 83.94
C PHE A 45 30.51 -32.13 83.04
N THR A 46 30.16 -32.13 81.73
CA THR A 46 30.67 -31.16 80.77
C THR A 46 29.58 -30.11 80.47
N VAL A 47 30.00 -28.87 80.46
CA VAL A 47 29.11 -27.72 80.11
C VAL A 47 28.88 -27.70 78.65
N THR A 48 27.62 -27.91 78.22
CA THR A 48 27.25 -27.80 76.79
C THR A 48 26.58 -26.46 76.54
N SER A 49 26.63 -26.00 75.26
CA SER A 49 25.87 -24.85 74.82
C SER A 49 24.40 -25.23 74.69
N THR A 50 23.51 -24.45 75.26
CA THR A 50 22.05 -24.53 74.99
C THR A 50 21.61 -23.45 73.96
N GLY A 51 22.56 -22.73 73.41
CA GLY A 51 22.29 -21.67 72.42
C GLY A 51 22.13 -22.21 70.98
N GLU A 52 21.07 -21.80 70.29
CA GLU A 52 20.83 -22.13 68.90
C GLU A 52 21.96 -21.58 68.01
N THR A 53 22.36 -22.36 67.01
CA THR A 53 23.22 -21.88 65.92
C THR A 53 22.36 -21.10 64.92
N ILE A 54 22.55 -19.81 64.90
CA ILE A 54 21.73 -18.88 64.12
C ILE A 54 22.49 -18.47 62.84
N ALA A 55 21.85 -18.65 61.70
CA ALA A 55 22.31 -18.13 60.39
C ALA A 55 21.69 -16.77 60.09
N THR A 56 22.51 -15.80 59.66
CA THR A 56 22.07 -14.48 59.19
C THR A 56 22.57 -14.31 57.77
N ILE A 57 21.66 -14.03 56.85
CA ILE A 57 21.91 -13.84 55.43
C ILE A 57 22.01 -12.36 55.09
N ILE A 58 23.01 -11.97 54.31
CA ILE A 58 23.17 -10.65 53.72
C ILE A 58 23.34 -10.82 52.20
N PRO A 59 22.53 -10.19 51.35
CA PRO A 59 21.46 -9.21 51.68
C PRO A 59 20.34 -9.84 52.50
N ALA A 60 19.74 -9.03 53.36
CA ALA A 60 18.63 -9.46 54.20
C ALA A 60 17.36 -9.73 53.38
N ASP A 61 16.47 -10.55 53.93
CA ASP A 61 15.18 -10.82 53.29
C ASP A 61 14.41 -9.54 52.96
N SER A 62 13.79 -9.49 51.78
CA SER A 62 13.08 -8.33 51.22
C SER A 62 13.94 -7.07 50.99
N SER A 63 15.27 -7.19 50.97
CA SER A 63 16.16 -6.10 50.55
C SER A 63 15.94 -5.79 49.08
N ILE A 64 15.91 -4.50 48.72
CA ILE A 64 15.78 -3.99 47.36
C ILE A 64 17.03 -3.16 47.03
N ASN A 65 17.25 -2.88 45.74
CA ASN A 65 18.37 -2.10 45.22
C ASN A 65 19.73 -2.69 45.58
N VAL A 66 19.86 -3.99 45.60
CA VAL A 66 21.13 -4.70 45.80
C VAL A 66 21.94 -4.58 44.50
N LEU A 67 23.25 -4.27 44.59
CA LEU A 67 24.10 -4.17 43.41
C LEU A 67 24.26 -5.54 42.72
N ALA A 68 24.23 -5.58 41.40
CA ALA A 68 24.37 -6.80 40.61
C ALA A 68 25.66 -7.59 40.89
N SER A 69 26.75 -6.90 41.28
CA SER A 69 28.05 -7.48 41.64
C SER A 69 28.19 -7.81 43.12
N SER A 70 27.11 -7.72 43.91
CA SER A 70 27.19 -7.97 45.35
C SER A 70 27.45 -9.45 45.68
N ASN A 71 28.42 -9.71 46.57
CA ASN A 71 28.54 -11.00 47.20
C ASN A 71 27.43 -11.24 48.21
N ILE A 72 27.01 -12.49 48.34
CA ILE A 72 26.03 -12.93 49.35
C ILE A 72 26.81 -13.56 50.48
N THR A 73 26.46 -13.22 51.72
CA THR A 73 27.14 -13.84 52.89
C THR A 73 26.13 -14.48 53.84
N ILE A 74 26.51 -15.61 54.42
CA ILE A 74 25.78 -16.27 55.51
C ILE A 74 26.69 -16.27 56.73
N GLY A 75 26.36 -15.48 57.70
CA GLY A 75 27.08 -15.35 58.95
C GLY A 75 26.46 -16.21 60.07
N PHE A 76 27.27 -16.84 60.88
CA PHE A 76 26.85 -17.66 62.05
C PHE A 76 27.40 -17.05 63.35
N ASN A 77 26.58 -17.13 64.41
CA ASN A 77 26.97 -16.68 65.74
C ASN A 77 28.11 -17.54 66.36
N THR A 78 28.23 -18.81 65.91
CA THR A 78 29.28 -19.76 66.37
C THR A 78 30.05 -20.33 65.14
N ALA A 79 31.19 -21.01 65.37
CA ALA A 79 31.84 -21.79 64.33
C ALA A 79 31.01 -23.03 63.97
N ILE A 80 30.85 -23.31 62.69
CA ILE A 80 30.02 -24.41 62.19
C ILE A 80 30.86 -25.59 61.65
N ARG A 81 30.27 -26.78 61.71
CA ARG A 81 30.74 -28.05 61.14
C ARG A 81 29.57 -28.77 60.46
N ASN A 82 29.83 -29.82 59.70
CA ASN A 82 28.77 -30.68 59.15
C ASN A 82 28.10 -31.49 60.31
N LEU A 83 26.84 -31.91 60.13
CA LEU A 83 26.09 -32.73 61.09
C LEU A 83 26.74 -34.08 61.43
N ASN A 84 27.79 -34.52 60.71
CA ASN A 84 28.54 -35.72 60.98
C ASN A 84 29.92 -35.42 61.60
N ASP A 85 30.07 -34.32 62.30
CA ASP A 85 31.26 -33.81 62.96
C ASP A 85 32.45 -33.48 62.03
N THR A 86 32.29 -33.61 60.68
CA THR A 86 33.40 -33.32 59.76
C THR A 86 33.53 -31.81 59.52
N GLU A 87 34.74 -31.38 59.29
CA GLU A 87 35.05 -29.97 58.99
C GLU A 87 34.38 -29.50 57.70
N ILE A 88 33.77 -28.29 57.70
CA ILE A 88 33.32 -27.60 56.49
C ILE A 88 34.53 -27.00 55.78
N THR A 89 34.66 -27.34 54.52
CA THR A 89 35.69 -26.85 53.59
C THR A 89 35.05 -26.19 52.38
N ASN A 90 35.86 -25.47 51.59
CA ASN A 90 35.35 -24.90 50.32
C ASN A 90 34.87 -25.99 49.33
N ASP A 91 35.34 -27.23 49.44
CA ASP A 91 34.97 -28.33 48.55
C ASP A 91 33.63 -28.98 48.89
N ASN A 92 33.23 -28.97 50.17
CA ASN A 92 31.99 -29.64 50.62
C ASN A 92 30.81 -28.68 50.91
N ILE A 93 31.09 -27.40 51.08
CA ILE A 93 30.06 -26.41 51.44
C ILE A 93 29.06 -26.08 50.31
N HIS A 94 29.46 -26.28 49.05
CA HIS A 94 28.64 -25.92 47.88
C HIS A 94 27.27 -26.63 47.91
N SER A 95 27.25 -27.89 48.32
CA SER A 95 26.01 -28.69 48.38
C SER A 95 25.03 -28.28 49.49
N LEU A 96 25.46 -27.42 50.42
CA LEU A 96 24.63 -26.94 51.55
C LEU A 96 23.81 -25.67 51.17
N ILE A 97 24.15 -25.05 50.08
CA ILE A 97 23.59 -23.74 49.66
C ILE A 97 22.70 -23.90 48.45
N THR A 98 21.57 -23.24 48.48
CA THR A 98 20.69 -23.04 47.33
C THR A 98 20.77 -21.57 46.90
N LEU A 99 21.08 -21.30 45.63
CA LEU A 99 21.00 -19.98 45.03
C LEU A 99 20.23 -20.08 43.73
N LYS A 100 19.10 -19.38 43.64
CA LYS A 100 18.18 -19.46 42.51
C LYS A 100 17.67 -18.07 42.09
N ASP A 101 17.24 -17.95 40.85
CA ASP A 101 16.48 -16.80 40.41
C ASP A 101 15.04 -16.89 40.95
N THR A 102 14.39 -15.75 41.10
CA THR A 102 12.99 -15.56 41.46
C THR A 102 12.63 -16.11 42.86
N ASP A 103 12.54 -17.44 43.04
CA ASP A 103 12.10 -18.10 44.26
C ASP A 103 12.65 -19.53 44.41
N THR A 104 12.05 -20.34 45.25
CA THR A 104 12.44 -21.75 45.49
C THR A 104 12.31 -22.64 44.26
N ASN A 105 11.50 -22.27 43.26
CA ASN A 105 11.26 -23.01 42.02
C ASN A 105 12.06 -22.44 40.85
N GLY A 106 12.77 -21.33 41.05
CA GLY A 106 13.58 -20.67 40.04
C GLY A 106 14.73 -21.53 39.53
N THR A 107 15.42 -21.05 38.51
CA THR A 107 16.59 -21.73 37.96
C THR A 107 17.81 -21.52 38.83
N ASP A 108 18.70 -22.51 38.89
CA ASP A 108 19.93 -22.43 39.68
C ASP A 108 20.90 -21.38 39.07
N ILE A 109 21.39 -20.49 39.95
CA ILE A 109 22.39 -19.49 39.58
C ILE A 109 23.78 -20.08 39.90
N PRO A 110 24.68 -20.21 38.95
CA PRO A 110 26.05 -20.68 39.19
C PRO A 110 26.84 -19.72 40.08
N PHE A 111 27.53 -20.24 41.09
CA PHE A 111 28.34 -19.44 42.00
C PHE A 111 29.61 -20.13 42.44
N THR A 112 30.57 -19.34 42.90
CA THR A 112 31.73 -19.82 43.69
C THR A 112 31.46 -19.56 45.17
N ILE A 113 32.08 -20.37 46.05
CA ILE A 113 31.79 -20.30 47.48
C ILE A 113 33.07 -20.49 48.29
N SER A 114 33.13 -19.84 49.42
CA SER A 114 34.21 -20.01 50.38
C SER A 114 33.70 -19.87 51.82
N ILE A 115 34.41 -20.52 52.77
CA ILE A 115 34.16 -20.30 54.21
C ILE A 115 35.45 -19.72 54.84
N ASN A 116 35.29 -18.77 55.72
CA ASN A 116 36.41 -18.13 56.41
C ASN A 116 37.13 -19.11 57.38
N THR A 117 38.35 -18.78 57.79
CA THR A 117 39.16 -19.62 58.69
C THR A 117 38.52 -19.85 60.08
N ALA A 118 37.70 -18.90 60.54
CA ALA A 118 36.94 -19.03 61.78
C ALA A 118 35.69 -19.91 61.67
N LYS A 119 35.39 -20.44 60.46
CA LYS A 119 34.19 -21.22 60.16
C LYS A 119 32.86 -20.54 60.53
N LYS A 120 32.80 -19.22 60.47
CA LYS A 120 31.66 -18.42 60.84
C LYS A 120 30.99 -17.65 59.70
N VAL A 121 31.63 -17.53 58.56
CA VAL A 121 31.10 -16.77 57.43
C VAL A 121 31.32 -17.54 56.15
N ILE A 122 30.21 -17.85 55.48
CA ILE A 122 30.16 -18.36 54.12
C ILE A 122 30.02 -17.15 53.21
N THR A 123 30.87 -17.08 52.18
CA THR A 123 30.76 -16.08 51.10
C THR A 123 30.41 -16.79 49.80
N ILE A 124 29.30 -16.37 49.19
CA ILE A 124 28.76 -16.87 47.91
C ILE A 124 28.96 -15.76 46.91
N ASN A 125 29.65 -16.09 45.81
CA ASN A 125 29.96 -15.14 44.75
C ASN A 125 29.41 -15.67 43.42
N PRO A 126 28.31 -15.10 42.88
CA PRO A 126 27.78 -15.47 41.57
C PRO A 126 28.90 -15.38 40.50
N ILE A 127 28.92 -16.33 39.56
CA ILE A 127 29.97 -16.37 38.51
C ILE A 127 29.82 -15.20 37.51
N SER A 128 28.60 -14.74 37.33
CA SER A 128 28.26 -13.55 36.50
C SER A 128 27.48 -12.56 37.34
N ASP A 129 27.51 -11.28 36.94
CA ASP A 129 26.64 -10.27 37.53
C ASP A 129 25.16 -10.71 37.43
N LEU A 130 24.41 -10.48 38.49
CA LEU A 130 22.98 -10.77 38.56
C LEU A 130 22.22 -9.77 37.66
N SER A 131 21.12 -10.23 37.07
CA SER A 131 20.36 -9.38 36.13
C SER A 131 19.68 -8.20 36.81
N SER A 132 19.55 -7.11 36.09
CA SER A 132 18.81 -5.91 36.50
C SER A 132 17.37 -6.26 36.90
N GLY A 133 16.90 -5.77 38.05
CA GLY A 133 15.55 -6.02 38.56
C GLY A 133 15.27 -7.45 39.02
N GLN A 134 16.25 -8.35 38.99
CA GLN A 134 16.09 -9.78 39.29
C GLN A 134 15.85 -10.01 40.78
N ASN A 135 14.89 -10.84 41.13
CA ASN A 135 14.77 -11.42 42.47
C ASN A 135 15.71 -12.60 42.63
N ILE A 136 16.42 -12.67 43.77
CA ILE A 136 17.37 -13.73 44.09
C ILE A 136 16.94 -14.42 45.35
N TYR A 137 16.79 -15.73 45.28
CA TYR A 137 16.57 -16.60 46.42
C TYR A 137 17.85 -17.28 46.86
N VAL A 138 18.23 -17.11 48.15
CA VAL A 138 19.34 -17.83 48.77
C VAL A 138 18.90 -18.53 50.01
N ALA A 139 19.37 -19.75 50.22
CA ALA A 139 19.00 -20.54 51.40
C ALA A 139 20.13 -21.47 51.84
N ILE A 140 20.11 -21.72 53.15
CA ILE A 140 20.83 -22.82 53.79
C ILE A 140 19.84 -23.65 54.62
N GLY A 141 19.91 -24.97 54.51
CA GLY A 141 19.09 -25.88 55.29
C GLY A 141 19.59 -26.03 56.72
N ALA A 142 18.91 -26.85 57.53
CA ALA A 142 19.37 -27.29 58.84
C ALA A 142 20.46 -28.37 58.67
N THR A 143 21.55 -28.02 57.98
CA THR A 143 22.59 -28.96 57.49
C THR A 143 23.94 -28.80 58.17
N VAL A 144 24.04 -27.83 59.08
CA VAL A 144 25.28 -27.54 59.82
C VAL A 144 24.98 -27.41 61.33
N GLU A 145 25.98 -27.62 62.15
CA GLU A 145 25.89 -27.54 63.62
C GLU A 145 27.12 -26.86 64.21
N ASP A 146 27.06 -26.50 65.51
CA ASP A 146 28.23 -26.03 66.23
C ASP A 146 29.04 -27.20 66.85
N ALA A 147 30.08 -26.88 67.60
CA ALA A 147 30.92 -27.87 68.28
C ALA A 147 30.19 -28.64 69.43
N PHE A 148 28.96 -28.30 69.73
CA PHE A 148 28.15 -28.88 70.75
C PHE A 148 26.89 -29.57 70.21
N ASP A 149 26.86 -29.96 68.95
CA ASP A 149 25.76 -30.63 68.24
C ASP A 149 24.47 -29.80 68.16
N ASN A 150 24.56 -28.46 68.32
CA ASN A 150 23.41 -27.59 68.13
C ASN A 150 23.27 -27.28 66.61
N ALA A 151 22.34 -27.97 65.98
CA ALA A 151 22.07 -27.75 64.54
C ALA A 151 21.49 -26.35 64.30
N THR A 152 21.85 -25.74 63.18
CA THR A 152 21.24 -24.46 62.74
C THR A 152 19.83 -24.68 62.26
N THR A 153 18.96 -23.70 62.48
CA THR A 153 17.65 -23.65 61.82
C THR A 153 17.85 -23.25 60.37
N ALA A 154 17.00 -23.78 59.46
CA ALA A 154 17.02 -23.38 58.06
C ALA A 154 16.78 -21.87 57.91
N ALA A 155 17.55 -21.23 57.09
CA ALA A 155 17.44 -19.79 56.81
C ALA A 155 17.39 -19.52 55.31
N SER A 156 16.60 -18.54 54.91
CA SER A 156 16.50 -18.09 53.52
C SER A 156 16.33 -16.58 53.44
N SER A 157 16.63 -16.03 52.30
CA SER A 157 16.43 -14.62 51.95
C SER A 157 16.02 -14.51 50.48
N ILE A 158 15.07 -13.64 50.18
CA ILE A 158 14.75 -13.16 48.86
C ILE A 158 15.08 -11.66 48.83
N PHE A 159 15.90 -11.24 47.87
CA PHE A 159 16.25 -9.84 47.67
C PHE A 159 16.22 -9.49 46.21
N THR A 160 16.06 -8.19 45.88
CA THR A 160 15.92 -7.72 44.51
C THR A 160 17.15 -6.90 44.10
N ILE A 161 17.72 -7.23 42.96
CA ILE A 161 18.79 -6.48 42.35
C ILE A 161 18.27 -5.11 41.90
N ILE A 162 19.12 -4.08 41.98
CA ILE A 162 18.79 -2.76 41.46
C ILE A 162 18.42 -2.87 39.96
N ASP A 163 17.31 -2.28 39.62
CA ASP A 163 16.95 -2.14 38.22
C ASP A 163 17.56 -0.86 37.66
N ASN A 164 18.43 -0.99 36.66
CA ASN A 164 19.07 0.07 35.90
C ASN A 164 18.96 -0.14 34.39
N ALA A 165 18.14 -1.10 33.96
CA ALA A 165 17.84 -1.32 32.57
C ALA A 165 16.76 -0.34 32.10
N VAL A 166 16.95 0.30 30.97
CA VAL A 166 15.91 1.12 30.34
C VAL A 166 14.93 0.23 29.58
N PRO A 167 13.64 0.55 29.52
CA PRO A 167 12.68 -0.20 28.73
C PRO A 167 13.09 -0.30 27.26
N ILE A 168 12.97 -1.50 26.70
CA ILE A 168 13.20 -1.77 25.27
C ILE A 168 11.83 -1.90 24.61
N PHE A 169 11.70 -1.35 23.39
CA PHE A 169 10.44 -1.38 22.66
C PHE A 169 10.61 -1.60 21.17
N THR A 170 9.53 -2.02 20.53
CA THR A 170 9.43 -2.26 19.09
C THR A 170 8.21 -1.56 18.53
N PHE A 171 8.27 -1.20 17.25
CA PHE A 171 7.17 -0.61 16.49
C PHE A 171 6.58 -1.63 15.51
N ASN A 172 5.29 -1.56 15.30
CA ASN A 172 4.59 -2.19 14.20
C ASN A 172 3.55 -1.18 13.66
N PRO A 173 3.72 -0.64 12.44
CA PRO A 173 4.74 -0.93 11.44
C PRO A 173 6.16 -0.63 11.90
N ALA A 174 7.15 -1.32 11.34
CA ALA A 174 8.56 -1.09 11.62
C ALA A 174 9.08 0.19 10.93
N ASP A 175 10.25 0.66 11.37
CA ASP A 175 10.90 1.80 10.70
C ASP A 175 11.25 1.44 9.25
N LEU A 176 10.95 2.38 8.32
CA LEU A 176 11.12 2.24 6.87
C LEU A 176 10.26 1.14 6.20
N ASP A 177 9.23 0.65 6.86
CA ASP A 177 8.26 -0.26 6.24
C ASP A 177 7.51 0.47 5.11
N THR A 178 7.40 -0.15 3.91
CA THR A 178 6.79 0.46 2.72
C THR A 178 5.51 -0.22 2.25
N ASN A 179 5.01 -1.20 3.00
CA ASN A 179 3.83 -1.98 2.61
C ASN A 179 2.75 -1.95 3.70
N VAL A 180 2.48 -0.79 4.27
CA VAL A 180 1.55 -0.64 5.38
C VAL A 180 0.15 -0.41 4.85
N ILE A 181 -0.80 -1.28 5.21
CA ILE A 181 -2.21 -1.11 4.83
C ILE A 181 -2.73 0.24 5.35
N VAL A 182 -3.39 1.02 4.49
CA VAL A 182 -3.86 2.38 4.79
C VAL A 182 -4.76 2.48 6.03
N SER A 183 -5.44 1.40 6.42
CA SER A 183 -6.30 1.31 7.61
C SER A 183 -5.61 0.75 8.85
N SER A 184 -4.28 0.54 8.83
CA SER A 184 -3.54 -0.07 9.94
C SER A 184 -3.48 0.82 11.16
N ASN A 185 -3.63 0.19 12.34
CA ASN A 185 -3.20 0.80 13.59
C ASN A 185 -1.68 0.70 13.74
N ILE A 186 -1.12 1.59 14.55
CA ILE A 186 0.30 1.55 14.91
C ILE A 186 0.40 1.02 16.36
N ILE A 187 1.31 0.08 16.60
CA ILE A 187 1.50 -0.57 17.90
C ILE A 187 2.94 -0.35 18.35
N ILE A 188 3.10 0.09 19.60
CA ILE A 188 4.41 0.17 20.26
C ILE A 188 4.38 -0.83 21.42
N THR A 189 5.27 -1.81 21.42
CA THR A 189 5.34 -2.86 22.43
C THR A 189 6.61 -2.75 23.25
N PHE A 190 6.47 -2.63 24.57
CA PHE A 190 7.56 -2.58 25.54
C PHE A 190 7.77 -3.94 26.20
N ASN A 191 9.02 -4.25 26.56
CA ASN A 191 9.39 -5.46 27.28
C ASN A 191 8.88 -5.47 28.73
N GLU A 192 8.61 -4.30 29.29
CA GLU A 192 8.21 -4.08 30.67
C GLU A 192 7.18 -2.98 30.83
N LEU A 193 6.63 -2.82 32.03
CA LEU A 193 5.68 -1.78 32.39
C LEU A 193 6.32 -0.40 32.33
N ILE A 194 5.66 0.54 31.65
CA ILE A 194 6.10 1.93 31.50
C ILE A 194 5.16 2.92 32.19
N ARG A 195 5.71 4.07 32.54
CA ARG A 195 5.00 5.23 33.07
C ARG A 195 5.58 6.54 32.51
N ASN A 196 4.91 7.64 32.77
CA ASN A 196 5.46 8.96 32.44
C ASN A 196 6.72 9.26 33.26
N ILE A 197 7.67 10.04 32.70
CA ILE A 197 8.91 10.44 33.37
C ILE A 197 8.71 11.28 34.65
N ASN A 198 7.48 11.66 34.97
CA ASN A 198 7.11 12.33 36.23
C ASN A 198 6.49 11.36 37.24
N ASN A 199 6.70 10.05 37.06
CA ASN A 199 6.16 8.96 37.87
C ASN A 199 4.63 8.79 37.79
N SER A 200 3.90 9.53 36.96
CA SER A 200 2.46 9.33 36.82
C SER A 200 2.15 8.12 35.93
N THR A 201 1.11 7.39 36.28
CA THR A 201 0.64 6.23 35.53
C THR A 201 0.12 6.63 34.15
N LEU A 202 0.45 5.87 33.10
CA LEU A 202 -0.14 6.01 31.79
C LEU A 202 -1.57 5.49 31.75
N THR A 203 -2.43 6.25 31.09
CA THR A 203 -3.86 5.98 30.89
C THR A 203 -4.25 6.40 29.48
N ASP A 204 -5.38 5.92 28.98
CA ASP A 204 -5.91 6.34 27.67
C ASP A 204 -6.14 7.85 27.57
N SER A 205 -6.33 8.54 28.71
CA SER A 205 -6.54 9.98 28.73
C SER A 205 -5.25 10.81 28.63
N ASN A 206 -4.07 10.22 28.80
CA ASN A 206 -2.80 10.95 28.79
C ASN A 206 -1.74 10.38 27.82
N VAL A 207 -1.91 9.18 27.30
CA VAL A 207 -0.94 8.53 26.41
C VAL A 207 -0.79 9.27 25.08
N ASP A 208 -1.84 9.92 24.57
CA ASP A 208 -1.77 10.73 23.35
C ASP A 208 -0.69 11.80 23.41
N SER A 209 -0.46 12.37 24.61
CA SER A 209 0.53 13.44 24.80
C SER A 209 1.98 13.00 24.57
N LEU A 210 2.24 11.70 24.58
CA LEU A 210 3.55 11.12 24.31
C LEU A 210 3.81 10.92 22.81
N ILE A 211 2.77 10.97 21.99
CA ILE A 211 2.80 10.57 20.58
C ILE A 211 2.75 11.80 19.69
N THR A 212 3.59 11.83 18.68
CA THR A 212 3.50 12.78 17.56
C THR A 212 3.34 11.96 16.29
N LEU A 213 2.24 12.17 15.57
CA LEU A 213 1.95 11.52 14.29
C LEU A 213 1.76 12.59 13.23
N LYS A 214 2.57 12.55 12.18
CA LYS A 214 2.60 13.58 11.14
C LYS A 214 2.74 12.99 9.75
N ASP A 215 2.37 13.80 8.78
CA ASP A 215 2.56 13.57 7.36
C ASP A 215 4.00 13.91 6.96
N GLU A 216 4.62 13.09 6.15
CA GLU A 216 5.98 13.18 5.62
C GLU A 216 7.08 13.14 6.69
N ASP A 217 7.22 14.18 7.50
CA ASP A 217 8.32 14.32 8.44
C ASP A 217 7.92 15.10 9.72
N SER A 218 8.91 15.43 10.54
CA SER A 218 8.70 16.18 11.81
C SER A 218 8.11 17.57 11.62
N SER A 219 8.17 18.15 10.42
CA SER A 219 7.61 19.47 10.07
C SER A 219 6.24 19.36 9.39
N GLY A 220 5.83 18.17 9.00
CA GLY A 220 4.59 17.88 8.30
C GLY A 220 3.32 18.22 9.09
N SER A 221 2.18 18.11 8.44
CA SER A 221 0.88 18.33 9.07
C SER A 221 0.54 17.23 10.09
N ASN A 222 -0.19 17.58 11.15
CA ASN A 222 -0.58 16.60 12.15
C ASN A 222 -1.63 15.63 11.58
N ILE A 223 -1.43 14.33 11.81
CA ILE A 223 -2.42 13.29 11.60
C ILE A 223 -3.17 13.07 12.91
N THR A 224 -4.49 13.18 12.89
CA THR A 224 -5.33 12.98 14.07
C THR A 224 -5.46 11.50 14.40
N PHE A 225 -5.36 11.16 15.68
CA PHE A 225 -5.43 9.78 16.17
C PHE A 225 -6.04 9.73 17.57
N ASN A 226 -6.32 8.52 18.05
CA ASN A 226 -6.60 8.21 19.45
C ASN A 226 -5.67 7.07 19.87
N ALA A 227 -4.91 7.25 20.94
CA ALA A 227 -4.07 6.20 21.47
C ALA A 227 -4.65 5.60 22.74
N THR A 228 -4.39 4.31 22.95
CA THR A 228 -4.75 3.57 24.16
C THR A 228 -3.55 2.83 24.71
N ILE A 229 -3.54 2.56 26.02
CA ILE A 229 -2.51 1.77 26.69
C ILE A 229 -3.18 0.56 27.35
N ASP A 230 -2.61 -0.63 27.20
CA ASP A 230 -3.12 -1.85 27.79
C ASP A 230 -3.13 -1.83 29.34
N GLU A 231 -3.75 -2.82 29.97
CA GLU A 231 -3.81 -2.91 31.44
C GLU A 231 -2.43 -3.10 32.06
N ASP A 232 -1.54 -3.86 31.42
CA ASP A 232 -0.18 -4.13 31.86
C ASP A 232 0.79 -2.97 31.62
N LYS A 233 0.34 -1.88 30.98
CA LYS A 233 1.15 -0.70 30.63
C LYS A 233 2.38 -1.03 29.77
N LYS A 234 2.21 -1.97 28.85
CA LYS A 234 3.27 -2.45 27.95
C LYS A 234 3.00 -2.21 26.47
N ILE A 235 1.73 -2.01 26.08
CA ILE A 235 1.35 -1.89 24.67
C ILE A 235 0.58 -0.61 24.47
N ILE A 236 1.13 0.28 23.65
CA ILE A 236 0.42 1.46 23.16
C ILE A 236 -0.13 1.14 21.77
N THR A 237 -1.44 1.30 21.58
CA THR A 237 -2.12 1.18 20.30
C THR A 237 -2.56 2.57 19.85
N ILE A 238 -2.08 3.01 18.70
CA ILE A 238 -2.39 4.30 18.08
C ILE A 238 -3.33 4.04 16.91
N ASN A 239 -4.54 4.58 16.97
CA ASN A 239 -5.57 4.42 15.96
C ASN A 239 -5.77 5.76 15.22
N PRO A 240 -5.28 5.91 13.98
CA PRO A 240 -5.53 7.11 13.17
C PRO A 240 -7.04 7.30 12.95
N THR A 241 -7.52 8.56 13.02
CA THR A 241 -8.95 8.88 12.88
C THR A 241 -9.48 8.59 11.47
N ASN A 242 -8.62 8.73 10.46
CA ASN A 242 -8.89 8.41 9.07
C ASN A 242 -7.82 7.45 8.56
N ASN A 243 -8.12 6.70 7.52
CA ASN A 243 -7.11 5.94 6.79
C ASN A 243 -6.00 6.87 6.30
N PHE A 244 -4.80 6.36 6.19
CA PHE A 244 -3.71 7.03 5.48
C PHE A 244 -4.06 7.19 4.00
N ASN A 245 -3.49 8.19 3.33
CA ASN A 245 -3.59 8.28 1.87
C ASN A 245 -2.71 7.21 1.21
N SER A 246 -3.00 6.93 -0.05
CA SER A 246 -2.15 6.12 -0.91
C SER A 246 -0.72 6.65 -0.90
N GLU A 247 0.28 5.76 -0.72
CA GLU A 247 1.71 6.09 -0.71
C GLU A 247 2.14 7.16 0.31
N GLN A 248 1.29 7.48 1.26
CA GLN A 248 1.59 8.49 2.29
C GLN A 248 2.77 8.05 3.16
N VAL A 249 3.77 8.92 3.32
CA VAL A 249 4.83 8.74 4.31
C VAL A 249 4.33 9.23 5.67
N ILE A 250 4.45 8.40 6.70
CA ILE A 250 4.01 8.71 8.05
C ILE A 250 5.22 8.83 8.97
N TYR A 251 5.33 9.96 9.65
CA TYR A 251 6.29 10.18 10.71
C TYR A 251 5.63 9.93 12.06
N LEU A 252 6.21 9.04 12.85
CA LEU A 252 5.80 8.74 14.21
C LEU A 252 6.94 9.04 15.17
N ALA A 253 6.68 9.82 16.23
CA ALA A 253 7.61 9.99 17.33
C ALA A 253 6.94 9.66 18.66
N ILE A 254 7.71 9.06 19.59
CA ILE A 254 7.31 8.85 20.97
C ILE A 254 8.26 9.61 21.91
N ALA A 255 7.70 10.31 22.85
CA ALA A 255 8.45 10.97 23.93
C ALA A 255 9.07 9.93 24.89
N ALA A 256 10.03 10.38 25.71
CA ALA A 256 10.62 9.52 26.74
C ALA A 256 9.55 9.01 27.72
N VAL A 257 9.64 7.73 28.07
CA VAL A 257 8.90 7.05 29.13
C VAL A 257 9.90 6.40 30.09
N GLU A 258 9.48 6.04 31.29
CA GLU A 258 10.33 5.36 32.26
C GLU A 258 9.67 4.09 32.80
N ASP A 259 10.48 3.16 33.31
CA ASP A 259 10.03 2.01 34.07
C ASP A 259 9.64 2.36 35.52
N GLN A 260 9.34 1.34 36.33
CA GLN A 260 9.01 1.52 37.76
C GLN A 260 10.23 1.96 38.60
N ALA A 261 11.46 1.67 38.14
CA ALA A 261 12.68 2.04 38.83
C ALA A 261 13.16 3.47 38.47
N GLY A 262 12.57 4.10 37.46
CA GLY A 262 12.92 5.44 36.99
C GLY A 262 13.95 5.46 35.86
N ASN A 263 14.21 4.33 35.22
CA ASN A 263 15.09 4.28 34.06
C ASN A 263 14.32 4.75 32.81
N ALA A 264 14.70 5.90 32.29
CA ALA A 264 14.00 6.53 31.21
C ALA A 264 14.57 6.16 29.82
N THR A 265 13.68 5.90 28.86
CA THR A 265 14.03 5.79 27.44
C THR A 265 14.43 7.15 26.88
N ALA A 266 15.17 7.18 25.78
CA ALA A 266 15.26 8.39 24.97
C ALA A 266 14.00 8.54 24.10
N ALA A 267 13.60 9.78 23.82
CA ALA A 267 12.62 10.05 22.78
C ALA A 267 13.15 9.55 21.43
N THR A 268 12.30 8.93 20.63
CA THR A 268 12.68 8.37 19.34
C THR A 268 11.59 8.56 18.30
N ASN A 269 11.94 8.33 17.05
CA ASN A 269 11.00 8.40 15.93
C ASN A 269 11.31 7.33 14.90
N ILE A 270 10.31 7.01 14.10
CA ILE A 270 10.36 6.18 12.91
C ILE A 270 9.58 6.84 11.79
N SER A 271 9.76 6.35 10.59
CA SER A 271 8.88 6.64 9.45
C SER A 271 8.52 5.35 8.72
N PHE A 272 7.33 5.29 8.15
CA PHE A 272 6.88 4.21 7.30
C PHE A 272 5.99 4.75 6.20
N THR A 273 5.76 3.97 5.13
CA THR A 273 4.94 4.39 3.98
C THR A 273 3.71 3.50 3.87
N ALA A 274 2.55 4.11 3.75
CA ALA A 274 1.32 3.40 3.42
C ALA A 274 1.44 2.82 2.00
N ARG A 275 0.92 1.61 1.81
CA ARG A 275 0.91 1.02 0.47
C ARG A 275 0.00 1.81 -0.45
N ASP A 276 0.23 1.66 -1.74
CA ASP A 276 -0.68 2.16 -2.75
C ASP A 276 -2.08 1.54 -2.60
N SER A 277 -3.10 2.37 -2.66
CA SER A 277 -4.53 2.01 -2.57
C SER A 277 -5.36 2.66 -3.67
N ASP A 278 -4.74 3.37 -4.59
CA ASP A 278 -5.40 4.04 -5.69
C ASP A 278 -5.37 3.15 -6.95
N PRO A 279 -6.48 2.95 -7.64
CA PRO A 279 -6.46 2.21 -8.88
C PRO A 279 -5.85 3.02 -10.03
N PRO A 280 -5.24 2.38 -11.03
CA PRO A 280 -4.75 3.05 -12.23
C PRO A 280 -5.83 3.90 -12.89
N ALA A 281 -5.53 5.18 -13.16
CA ALA A 281 -6.42 6.04 -13.91
C ALA A 281 -6.32 5.74 -15.41
N VAL A 282 -7.49 5.72 -16.09
CA VAL A 282 -7.61 5.35 -17.50
C VAL A 282 -7.86 6.57 -18.36
N SER A 283 -7.12 6.72 -19.44
CA SER A 283 -7.34 7.74 -20.47
C SER A 283 -7.36 7.12 -21.87
N PHE A 284 -7.99 7.81 -22.82
CA PHE A 284 -8.16 7.35 -24.20
C PHE A 284 -7.61 8.38 -25.19
N PHE A 285 -7.02 7.88 -26.26
CA PHE A 285 -6.75 8.64 -27.46
C PHE A 285 -7.24 7.84 -28.70
N PRO A 286 -8.09 8.42 -29.56
CA PRO A 286 -8.67 9.76 -29.49
C PRO A 286 -9.47 9.98 -28.20
N SER A 287 -9.52 11.25 -27.73
CA SER A 287 -10.20 11.61 -26.51
C SER A 287 -11.72 11.50 -26.65
N ASN A 288 -12.39 11.37 -25.53
CA ASN A 288 -13.85 11.33 -25.55
C ASN A 288 -14.45 12.61 -26.19
N SER A 289 -15.34 12.40 -27.15
CA SER A 289 -15.99 13.44 -27.97
C SER A 289 -15.10 14.10 -29.04
N ASP A 290 -13.91 13.59 -29.31
CA ASP A 290 -13.12 14.05 -30.45
C ASP A 290 -13.88 13.86 -31.77
N VAL A 291 -13.68 14.77 -32.70
CA VAL A 291 -14.32 14.75 -34.02
C VAL A 291 -13.27 14.83 -35.12
N ASN A 292 -13.63 14.46 -36.35
CA ASN A 292 -12.74 14.44 -37.51
C ASN A 292 -11.51 13.55 -37.30
N VAL A 293 -11.65 12.47 -36.54
CA VAL A 293 -10.58 11.49 -36.37
C VAL A 293 -10.37 10.73 -37.68
N LEU A 294 -9.12 10.58 -38.09
CA LEU A 294 -8.79 9.84 -39.33
C LEU A 294 -9.25 8.38 -39.19
N ARG A 295 -9.77 7.83 -40.27
CA ARG A 295 -10.37 6.48 -40.28
C ARG A 295 -9.33 5.35 -40.12
N ASN A 296 -8.07 5.62 -40.37
CA ASN A 296 -6.95 4.70 -40.17
C ASN A 296 -6.18 4.95 -38.87
N SER A 297 -6.73 5.73 -37.94
CA SER A 297 -6.07 6.01 -36.67
C SER A 297 -6.09 4.80 -35.77
N ASP A 298 -4.96 4.53 -35.12
CA ASP A 298 -4.89 3.69 -33.95
C ASP A 298 -5.60 4.37 -32.76
N ILE A 299 -6.08 3.55 -31.84
CA ILE A 299 -6.71 3.98 -30.60
C ILE A 299 -5.79 3.55 -29.47
N THR A 300 -5.52 4.44 -28.52
CA THR A 300 -4.67 4.11 -27.37
C THR A 300 -5.50 4.21 -26.07
N ILE A 301 -5.36 3.22 -25.20
CA ILE A 301 -5.79 3.27 -23.80
C ILE A 301 -4.53 3.39 -22.96
N SER A 302 -4.42 4.47 -22.18
CA SER A 302 -3.26 4.73 -21.32
C SER A 302 -3.67 4.68 -19.85
N PHE A 303 -2.77 4.13 -19.04
CA PHE A 303 -2.93 4.00 -17.59
C PHE A 303 -1.85 4.82 -16.89
N THR A 304 -2.14 5.31 -15.69
CA THR A 304 -1.15 6.04 -14.87
C THR A 304 -0.08 5.14 -14.27
N GLU A 305 -0.28 3.82 -14.32
CA GLU A 305 0.53 2.80 -13.66
C GLU A 305 0.60 1.53 -14.50
N VAL A 306 1.54 0.67 -14.13
CA VAL A 306 1.69 -0.67 -14.70
C VAL A 306 0.46 -1.53 -14.40
N ILE A 307 -0.14 -2.13 -15.43
CA ILE A 307 -1.32 -2.99 -15.27
C ILE A 307 -0.99 -4.47 -15.40
N ARG A 308 -1.78 -5.29 -14.69
CA ARG A 308 -1.86 -6.74 -14.81
C ARG A 308 -3.31 -7.21 -14.83
N ASN A 309 -3.56 -8.47 -15.15
CA ASN A 309 -4.90 -9.05 -15.06
C ASN A 309 -5.30 -9.27 -13.59
N LEU A 310 -6.61 -9.31 -13.29
CA LEU A 310 -7.17 -9.56 -11.93
C LEU A 310 -6.76 -10.88 -11.27
N ASN A 311 -6.03 -11.74 -11.94
CA ASN A 311 -5.50 -13.00 -11.41
C ASN A 311 -3.98 -12.96 -11.27
N ASP A 312 -3.40 -11.79 -11.14
CA ASP A 312 -1.96 -11.51 -11.02
C ASP A 312 -1.13 -11.89 -12.26
N SER A 313 -1.75 -12.40 -13.33
CA SER A 313 -1.02 -12.73 -14.55
C SER A 313 -0.66 -11.48 -15.35
N PRO A 314 0.49 -11.44 -16.01
CA PRO A 314 0.86 -10.28 -16.83
C PRO A 314 -0.13 -10.02 -17.96
N SER A 315 -0.44 -8.75 -18.23
CA SER A 315 -1.12 -8.32 -19.45
C SER A 315 -0.18 -8.55 -20.66
N THR A 316 -0.69 -9.23 -21.68
CA THR A 316 0.05 -9.61 -22.89
C THR A 316 -0.82 -9.44 -24.12
N ASP A 317 -0.22 -9.33 -25.31
CA ASP A 317 -0.94 -9.26 -26.58
C ASP A 317 -1.92 -10.42 -26.79
N ALA A 318 -1.61 -11.59 -26.20
CA ALA A 318 -2.46 -12.79 -26.34
C ALA A 318 -3.76 -12.73 -25.50
N ASN A 319 -3.85 -11.85 -24.50
CA ASN A 319 -5.01 -11.80 -23.61
C ASN A 319 -5.73 -10.44 -23.60
N ILE A 320 -5.10 -9.38 -24.13
CA ILE A 320 -5.60 -8.01 -23.99
C ILE A 320 -6.85 -7.74 -24.84
N ASP A 321 -6.96 -8.34 -26.04
CA ASP A 321 -8.11 -8.16 -26.92
C ASP A 321 -9.45 -8.49 -26.24
N SER A 322 -9.45 -9.52 -25.40
CA SER A 322 -10.67 -9.97 -24.72
C SER A 322 -11.18 -8.98 -23.65
N LEU A 323 -10.36 -8.02 -23.24
CA LEU A 323 -10.66 -7.02 -22.22
C LEU A 323 -11.24 -5.74 -22.83
N ILE A 324 -11.15 -5.59 -24.16
CA ILE A 324 -11.48 -4.38 -24.91
C ILE A 324 -12.77 -4.55 -25.67
N THR A 325 -13.56 -3.53 -25.72
CA THR A 325 -14.76 -3.40 -26.56
C THR A 325 -14.56 -2.27 -27.55
N LEU A 326 -14.64 -2.57 -28.86
CA LEU A 326 -14.62 -1.58 -29.92
C LEU A 326 -15.85 -1.76 -30.80
N LYS A 327 -16.71 -0.72 -30.89
CA LYS A 327 -18.01 -0.81 -31.55
C LYS A 327 -18.39 0.46 -32.30
N GLN A 328 -19.33 0.32 -33.22
CA GLN A 328 -19.96 1.45 -33.90
C GLN A 328 -21.02 2.07 -32.99
N SER A 329 -21.15 3.37 -32.99
CA SER A 329 -22.15 4.20 -32.33
C SER A 329 -22.10 4.19 -30.79
N ASN A 330 -22.22 3.03 -30.15
CA ASN A 330 -22.31 2.89 -28.69
C ASN A 330 -22.03 1.43 -28.25
N SER A 331 -22.16 1.16 -26.95
CA SER A 331 -21.92 -0.16 -26.37
C SER A 331 -22.78 -1.30 -26.93
N SER A 332 -23.90 -0.98 -27.62
CA SER A 332 -24.79 -1.96 -28.28
C SER A 332 -24.61 -2.02 -29.80
N GLY A 333 -23.68 -1.23 -30.34
CA GLY A 333 -23.38 -1.17 -31.76
C GLY A 333 -22.73 -2.43 -32.31
N ALA A 334 -22.55 -2.47 -33.63
CA ALA A 334 -21.83 -3.54 -34.30
C ALA A 334 -20.36 -3.56 -33.89
N ASP A 335 -19.81 -4.75 -33.72
CA ASP A 335 -18.38 -4.92 -33.39
C ASP A 335 -17.49 -4.46 -34.55
N ILE A 336 -16.38 -3.84 -34.21
CA ILE A 336 -15.28 -3.48 -35.10
C ILE A 336 -14.13 -4.42 -34.76
N LEU A 337 -13.62 -5.13 -35.77
CA LEU A 337 -12.50 -6.05 -35.60
C LEU A 337 -11.20 -5.23 -35.44
N PHE A 338 -10.37 -5.65 -34.50
CA PHE A 338 -9.09 -5.02 -34.20
C PHE A 338 -8.07 -6.04 -33.73
N ASP A 339 -6.82 -5.63 -33.62
CA ASP A 339 -5.72 -6.28 -32.93
C ASP A 339 -5.19 -5.29 -31.90
N ALA A 340 -4.98 -5.74 -30.66
CA ALA A 340 -4.46 -4.88 -29.60
C ALA A 340 -3.14 -5.41 -29.06
N VAL A 341 -2.21 -4.50 -28.82
CA VAL A 341 -0.90 -4.78 -28.25
C VAL A 341 -0.67 -3.94 -27.00
N VAL A 342 -0.06 -4.54 -26.00
CA VAL A 342 0.35 -3.85 -24.78
C VAL A 342 1.84 -3.54 -24.85
N ASP A 343 2.24 -2.33 -24.52
CA ASP A 343 3.64 -1.90 -24.59
C ASP A 343 4.53 -2.61 -23.55
N SER A 344 5.83 -2.40 -23.62
CA SER A 344 6.81 -3.02 -22.71
C SER A 344 6.71 -2.50 -21.27
N THR A 345 6.18 -1.30 -21.07
CA THR A 345 5.96 -0.70 -19.74
C THR A 345 4.68 -1.19 -19.08
N LYS A 346 3.76 -1.80 -19.88
CA LYS A 346 2.42 -2.20 -19.45
C LYS A 346 1.53 -1.04 -18.99
N GLU A 347 1.81 0.15 -19.50
CA GLU A 347 1.03 1.36 -19.22
C GLU A 347 0.17 1.79 -20.41
N ASN A 348 0.39 1.23 -21.61
CA ASN A 348 -0.37 1.59 -22.80
C ASN A 348 -0.81 0.36 -23.59
N ILE A 349 -2.06 0.40 -24.04
CA ILE A 349 -2.62 -0.57 -25.00
C ILE A 349 -2.89 0.19 -26.30
N THR A 350 -2.28 -0.26 -27.40
CA THR A 350 -2.56 0.25 -28.74
C THR A 350 -3.51 -0.70 -29.44
N ILE A 351 -4.63 -0.19 -29.94
CA ILE A 351 -5.70 -0.91 -30.61
C ILE A 351 -5.67 -0.46 -32.08
N THR A 352 -5.35 -1.39 -32.98
CA THR A 352 -5.31 -1.15 -34.43
C THR A 352 -6.52 -1.81 -35.09
N PRO A 353 -7.51 -1.06 -35.61
CA PRO A 353 -8.61 -1.62 -36.37
C PRO A 353 -8.10 -2.38 -37.60
N THR A 354 -8.67 -3.59 -37.87
CA THR A 354 -8.23 -4.43 -39.03
C THR A 354 -8.58 -3.84 -40.38
N SER A 355 -9.41 -2.80 -40.44
CA SER A 355 -9.79 -2.04 -41.61
C SER A 355 -10.09 -0.59 -41.22
N ASN A 356 -10.11 0.31 -42.19
CA ASN A 356 -10.50 1.71 -41.94
C ASN A 356 -11.83 1.79 -41.20
N LEU A 357 -11.88 2.60 -40.16
CA LEU A 357 -13.09 2.88 -39.40
C LEU A 357 -14.21 3.42 -40.29
N PRO A 358 -15.50 3.17 -40.00
CA PRO A 358 -16.60 3.72 -40.78
C PRO A 358 -16.56 5.24 -40.87
N LEU A 359 -17.08 5.74 -41.99
CA LEU A 359 -17.08 7.15 -42.34
C LEU A 359 -18.10 7.94 -41.52
N ASN A 360 -17.73 9.12 -41.01
CA ASN A 360 -18.62 10.03 -40.27
C ASN A 360 -19.42 9.29 -39.19
N GLN A 361 -18.75 8.37 -38.48
CA GLN A 361 -19.40 7.47 -37.54
C GLN A 361 -18.82 7.68 -36.15
N VAL A 362 -19.70 7.64 -35.16
CA VAL A 362 -19.26 7.55 -33.76
C VAL A 362 -18.67 6.16 -33.53
N ILE A 363 -17.49 6.12 -32.95
CA ILE A 363 -16.78 4.91 -32.53
C ILE A 363 -16.77 4.88 -31.02
N TYR A 364 -17.17 3.76 -30.43
CA TYR A 364 -17.17 3.51 -29.00
C TYR A 364 -16.04 2.55 -28.66
N VAL A 365 -15.17 2.94 -27.72
CA VAL A 365 -14.11 2.11 -27.16
C VAL A 365 -14.28 2.01 -25.64
N ALA A 366 -14.06 0.84 -25.08
CA ALA A 366 -14.18 0.63 -23.63
C ALA A 366 -13.24 -0.47 -23.14
N ILE A 367 -12.85 -0.34 -21.87
CA ILE A 367 -12.22 -1.40 -21.09
C ILE A 367 -13.05 -1.64 -19.82
N GLY A 368 -13.28 -2.91 -19.47
CA GLY A 368 -13.98 -3.29 -18.24
C GLY A 368 -13.10 -3.10 -16.99
N ALA A 369 -13.66 -3.36 -15.80
CA ALA A 369 -12.88 -3.49 -14.56
C ALA A 369 -12.14 -4.83 -14.55
N SER A 370 -11.20 -5.01 -15.47
CA SER A 370 -10.58 -6.30 -15.82
C SER A 370 -9.05 -6.33 -15.65
N VAL A 371 -8.46 -5.21 -15.28
CA VAL A 371 -7.04 -5.06 -14.96
C VAL A 371 -6.87 -4.31 -13.65
N GLU A 372 -5.73 -4.51 -13.00
CA GLU A 372 -5.35 -3.92 -11.71
C GLU A 372 -3.86 -3.58 -11.71
N ASP A 373 -3.42 -2.82 -10.69
CA ASP A 373 -2.01 -2.58 -10.41
C ASP A 373 -1.35 -3.76 -9.66
N GLU A 374 -0.10 -3.58 -9.20
CA GLU A 374 0.61 -4.58 -8.40
C GLU A 374 0.06 -4.77 -6.97
N TRP A 375 -0.82 -3.87 -6.51
CA TRP A 375 -1.40 -3.87 -5.16
C TRP A 375 -2.86 -4.33 -5.12
N ASP A 376 -3.37 -4.96 -6.19
CA ASP A 376 -4.76 -5.43 -6.34
C ASP A 376 -5.80 -4.29 -6.43
N ASN A 377 -5.38 -3.06 -6.80
CA ASN A 377 -6.31 -1.97 -7.03
C ASN A 377 -6.84 -2.05 -8.47
N ALA A 378 -8.02 -2.61 -8.63
CA ALA A 378 -8.65 -2.78 -9.95
C ALA A 378 -9.16 -1.44 -10.50
N ILE A 379 -8.95 -1.20 -11.81
CA ILE A 379 -9.54 -0.04 -12.49
C ILE A 379 -11.07 -0.05 -12.41
N THR A 380 -11.68 1.11 -12.48
CA THR A 380 -13.11 1.20 -12.79
C THR A 380 -13.32 1.09 -14.29
N ALA A 381 -14.39 0.37 -14.71
CA ALA A 381 -14.74 0.28 -16.13
C ALA A 381 -14.82 1.69 -16.76
N SER A 382 -14.16 1.87 -17.88
CA SER A 382 -14.00 3.16 -18.52
C SER A 382 -14.28 3.08 -20.02
N SER A 383 -14.75 4.17 -20.62
CA SER A 383 -15.05 4.22 -22.04
C SER A 383 -14.90 5.63 -22.60
N ALA A 384 -14.66 5.69 -23.90
CA ALA A 384 -14.67 6.90 -24.68
C ALA A 384 -15.42 6.69 -26.00
N SER A 385 -15.86 7.77 -26.62
CA SER A 385 -16.37 7.75 -27.98
C SER A 385 -15.87 8.96 -28.74
N PHE A 386 -15.56 8.77 -30.00
CA PHE A 386 -15.09 9.81 -30.92
C PHE A 386 -15.78 9.65 -32.27
N THR A 387 -15.75 10.68 -33.11
CA THR A 387 -16.37 10.65 -34.43
C THR A 387 -15.31 10.70 -35.52
N THR A 388 -15.36 9.75 -36.44
CA THR A 388 -14.46 9.72 -37.61
C THR A 388 -14.79 10.84 -38.60
N ILE A 389 -13.79 11.22 -39.34
CA ILE A 389 -13.93 12.25 -40.40
C ILE A 389 -14.92 11.80 -41.47
N ASP A 390 -15.69 12.75 -42.03
CA ASP A 390 -16.40 12.56 -43.28
C ASP A 390 -15.45 12.95 -44.42
N ASP A 391 -14.66 11.99 -44.89
CA ASP A 391 -13.72 12.15 -45.96
C ASP A 391 -14.31 11.78 -47.33
N ARG A 392 -15.69 11.76 -47.45
CA ARG A 392 -16.36 11.54 -48.74
C ARG A 392 -15.91 12.60 -49.74
N LEU A 393 -15.52 12.12 -50.89
CA LEU A 393 -15.22 12.99 -52.01
C LEU A 393 -16.52 13.60 -52.55
N SER A 394 -16.69 14.90 -52.47
CA SER A 394 -17.83 15.63 -52.99
C SER A 394 -17.47 16.46 -54.20
N VAL A 395 -18.46 16.70 -55.08
CA VAL A 395 -18.33 17.57 -56.26
C VAL A 395 -19.44 18.60 -56.31
N THR A 396 -19.12 19.79 -56.68
CA THR A 396 -20.09 20.89 -56.93
C THR A 396 -19.97 21.34 -58.40
N PHE A 397 -21.09 21.76 -58.95
CA PHE A 397 -21.18 22.25 -60.31
C PHE A 397 -21.36 23.78 -60.33
N ASP A 398 -20.71 24.44 -61.28
CA ASP A 398 -20.94 25.82 -61.65
C ASP A 398 -21.11 25.88 -63.15
N PRO A 399 -22.31 26.16 -63.72
CA PRO A 399 -23.55 26.56 -63.01
C PRO A 399 -24.09 25.48 -62.09
N ALA A 400 -24.67 25.90 -60.96
CA ALA A 400 -25.29 24.99 -59.99
C ALA A 400 -26.47 24.24 -60.61
N ASP A 401 -26.76 23.03 -60.13
CA ASP A 401 -27.92 22.25 -60.59
C ASP A 401 -29.22 23.07 -60.51
N GLY A 402 -30.01 23.02 -61.56
CA GLY A 402 -31.28 23.76 -61.68
C GLY A 402 -31.12 25.24 -62.07
N THR A 403 -29.93 25.76 -62.33
CA THR A 403 -29.75 27.15 -62.77
C THR A 403 -30.39 27.38 -64.16
N THR A 404 -31.07 28.49 -64.34
CA THR A 404 -31.79 28.83 -65.56
C THR A 404 -31.33 30.13 -66.20
N GLY A 405 -31.57 30.30 -67.54
CA GLY A 405 -31.32 31.54 -68.25
C GLY A 405 -29.84 31.83 -68.48
N LEU A 406 -29.01 30.80 -68.68
CA LEU A 406 -27.57 30.93 -68.89
C LEU A 406 -27.26 31.37 -70.30
N PRO A 407 -26.14 32.10 -70.53
CA PRO A 407 -25.65 32.42 -71.85
C PRO A 407 -25.31 31.17 -72.68
N VAL A 408 -25.51 31.24 -74.00
CA VAL A 408 -25.20 30.13 -74.95
C VAL A 408 -23.75 29.70 -74.94
N ASN A 409 -22.82 30.51 -74.48
CA ASN A 409 -21.39 30.22 -74.36
C ASN A 409 -20.91 29.85 -72.97
N THR A 410 -21.82 29.36 -72.09
CA THR A 410 -21.51 28.99 -70.74
C THR A 410 -20.63 27.75 -70.68
N ASN A 411 -19.52 27.81 -69.92
CA ASN A 411 -18.69 26.65 -69.52
C ASN A 411 -19.27 26.03 -68.31
N VAL A 412 -18.99 24.73 -68.07
CA VAL A 412 -19.31 24.05 -66.85
C VAL A 412 -18.05 23.77 -66.06
N ILE A 413 -18.06 24.09 -64.78
CA ILE A 413 -16.97 23.85 -63.87
C ILE A 413 -17.41 22.84 -62.83
N MET A 414 -16.63 21.78 -62.63
CA MET A 414 -16.82 20.83 -61.52
C MET A 414 -15.67 21.05 -60.53
N THR A 415 -16.02 21.29 -59.25
CA THR A 415 -15.04 21.47 -58.17
C THR A 415 -15.18 20.35 -57.16
N PHE A 416 -14.12 19.61 -56.93
CA PHE A 416 -14.04 18.48 -55.98
C PHE A 416 -13.45 18.94 -54.66
N SER A 417 -13.92 18.33 -53.57
CA SER A 417 -13.43 18.60 -52.20
C SER A 417 -11.96 18.18 -52.05
N ASP A 418 -11.49 17.19 -52.82
CA ASP A 418 -10.10 16.72 -52.84
C ASP A 418 -9.60 16.43 -54.24
N ALA A 419 -8.29 16.18 -54.37
CA ALA A 419 -7.69 15.77 -55.64
C ALA A 419 -8.22 14.42 -56.11
N ILE A 420 -8.58 14.31 -57.41
CA ILE A 420 -9.20 13.12 -57.96
C ILE A 420 -8.26 12.33 -58.88
N ARG A 421 -8.51 11.00 -58.93
CA ARG A 421 -7.90 10.04 -59.85
C ARG A 421 -8.93 9.03 -60.35
N HIS A 422 -8.58 8.20 -61.33
CA HIS A 422 -9.42 7.09 -61.73
C HIS A 422 -9.50 6.03 -60.62
N LEU A 423 -10.55 5.19 -60.63
CA LEU A 423 -10.76 4.08 -59.66
C LEU A 423 -9.66 2.98 -59.74
N ASP A 424 -8.77 3.03 -60.72
CA ASP A 424 -7.61 2.14 -60.90
C ASP A 424 -6.30 2.80 -60.49
N ASP A 425 -6.34 3.87 -59.70
CA ASP A 425 -5.22 4.68 -59.24
C ASP A 425 -4.51 5.49 -60.35
N SER A 426 -4.95 5.41 -61.60
CA SER A 426 -4.31 6.14 -62.68
C SER A 426 -4.66 7.64 -62.66
N LEU A 427 -3.72 8.48 -63.16
CA LEU A 427 -3.89 9.92 -63.09
C LEU A 427 -4.89 10.42 -64.15
N ILE A 428 -5.84 11.26 -63.72
CA ILE A 428 -6.68 12.06 -64.61
C ILE A 428 -5.84 13.21 -65.16
N THR A 429 -5.85 13.35 -66.48
CA THR A 429 -5.16 14.40 -67.23
C THR A 429 -6.14 15.07 -68.18
N SER A 430 -5.79 16.23 -68.76
CA SER A 430 -6.63 16.86 -69.80
C SER A 430 -6.68 16.03 -71.15
N ALA A 431 -5.92 14.95 -71.22
CA ALA A 431 -5.99 14.04 -72.37
C ALA A 431 -6.98 12.87 -72.19
N ASN A 432 -7.44 12.60 -70.99
CA ASN A 432 -8.35 11.49 -70.65
C ASN A 432 -9.56 11.88 -69.80
N VAL A 433 -9.68 13.13 -69.36
CA VAL A 433 -10.78 13.59 -68.52
C VAL A 433 -12.12 13.61 -69.26
N ASP A 434 -12.10 13.82 -70.62
CA ASP A 434 -13.31 13.82 -71.44
C ASP A 434 -14.06 12.48 -71.37
N ASP A 435 -13.32 11.38 -71.25
CA ASP A 435 -13.88 10.02 -71.19
C ASP A 435 -14.73 9.78 -69.94
N LEU A 436 -14.58 10.60 -68.91
CA LEU A 436 -15.34 10.55 -67.65
C LEU A 436 -16.62 11.39 -67.65
N ILE A 437 -16.81 12.24 -68.69
CA ILE A 437 -17.81 13.28 -68.66
C ILE A 437 -18.90 12.99 -69.70
N THR A 438 -20.15 13.08 -69.29
CA THR A 438 -21.30 13.15 -70.19
C THR A 438 -21.83 14.57 -70.21
N LEU A 439 -21.93 15.18 -71.40
CA LEU A 439 -22.57 16.46 -71.62
C LEU A 439 -23.56 16.30 -72.75
N GLU A 440 -24.83 16.55 -72.55
CA GLU A 440 -25.88 16.33 -73.53
C GLU A 440 -27.09 17.26 -73.36
N TYR A 441 -27.88 17.39 -74.44
CA TYR A 441 -29.19 18.06 -74.36
C TYR A 441 -30.19 17.11 -73.63
N SER A 442 -30.68 17.50 -72.49
CA SER A 442 -31.51 16.66 -71.59
C SER A 442 -32.76 16.11 -72.27
N PHE A 443 -33.40 16.87 -73.16
CA PHE A 443 -34.61 16.46 -73.85
C PHE A 443 -34.37 15.45 -74.98
N SER A 444 -33.30 15.62 -75.75
CA SER A 444 -33.02 14.79 -76.91
C SER A 444 -32.01 13.65 -76.65
N GLY A 445 -31.26 13.71 -75.54
CA GLY A 445 -30.12 12.86 -75.32
C GLY A 445 -28.97 13.00 -76.34
N SER A 446 -28.99 14.13 -77.10
CA SER A 446 -27.95 14.35 -78.13
C SER A 446 -26.68 14.85 -77.51
N PRO A 447 -25.51 14.22 -77.75
CA PRO A 447 -24.24 14.63 -77.14
C PRO A 447 -23.89 16.06 -77.59
N ILE A 448 -23.31 16.85 -76.70
CA ILE A 448 -22.75 18.17 -76.98
C ILE A 448 -21.23 18.00 -77.01
N PRO A 449 -20.59 18.31 -78.16
CA PRO A 449 -19.14 18.27 -78.26
C PRO A 449 -18.51 19.30 -77.30
N PHE A 450 -17.49 18.89 -76.55
CA PHE A 450 -16.77 19.74 -75.61
C PHE A 450 -15.26 19.37 -75.62
N ASP A 451 -14.47 20.19 -74.94
CA ASP A 451 -13.08 19.95 -74.56
C ASP A 451 -12.99 20.24 -73.07
N ALA A 452 -12.53 19.26 -72.28
CA ALA A 452 -12.42 19.41 -70.81
C ALA A 452 -10.94 19.45 -70.42
N THR A 453 -10.66 20.22 -69.43
CA THR A 453 -9.35 20.32 -68.81
C THR A 453 -9.46 20.12 -67.28
N ILE A 454 -8.41 19.52 -66.70
CA ILE A 454 -8.29 19.39 -65.25
C ILE A 454 -7.09 20.22 -64.77
N ASP A 455 -7.25 20.91 -63.66
CA ASP A 455 -6.22 21.75 -63.06
C ASP A 455 -5.02 20.91 -62.54
N THR A 456 -3.92 21.58 -62.20
CA THR A 456 -2.71 20.91 -61.68
C THR A 456 -2.91 20.29 -60.31
N ALA A 457 -3.85 20.82 -59.51
CA ALA A 457 -4.21 20.28 -58.19
C ALA A 457 -5.16 19.09 -58.29
N LYS A 458 -5.66 18.75 -59.51
CA LYS A 458 -6.61 17.66 -59.74
C LYS A 458 -7.96 17.85 -59.01
N LYS A 459 -8.34 19.10 -58.78
CA LYS A 459 -9.57 19.45 -58.05
C LYS A 459 -10.62 20.13 -58.88
N ILE A 460 -10.25 20.71 -60.02
CA ILE A 460 -11.17 21.49 -60.85
C ILE A 460 -11.14 20.97 -62.26
N ILE A 461 -12.31 20.53 -62.75
CA ILE A 461 -12.51 20.23 -64.18
C ILE A 461 -13.29 21.40 -64.80
N THR A 462 -12.79 21.93 -65.90
CA THR A 462 -13.46 22.92 -66.72
C THR A 462 -13.88 22.29 -68.02
N ILE A 463 -15.18 22.29 -68.34
CA ILE A 463 -15.79 21.73 -69.53
C ILE A 463 -16.16 22.89 -70.45
N ASN A 464 -15.64 22.94 -71.62
CA ASN A 464 -15.84 24.01 -72.58
C ASN A 464 -16.56 23.45 -73.79
N PRO A 465 -17.87 23.71 -74.00
CA PRO A 465 -18.59 23.29 -75.18
C PRO A 465 -17.93 23.86 -76.45
N THR A 466 -17.73 23.00 -77.45
CA THR A 466 -17.04 23.39 -78.69
C THR A 466 -17.84 24.41 -79.51
N ASN A 467 -19.19 24.38 -79.39
CA ASN A 467 -20.11 25.31 -80.07
C ASN A 467 -21.02 25.93 -79.01
N ASN A 468 -21.62 27.07 -79.34
CA ASN A 468 -22.67 27.66 -78.53
C ASN A 468 -23.80 26.66 -78.30
N LEU A 469 -24.28 26.59 -77.05
CA LEU A 469 -25.43 25.81 -76.64
C LEU A 469 -26.71 26.29 -77.32
N ILE A 470 -27.65 25.40 -77.54
CA ILE A 470 -28.94 25.76 -78.19
C ILE A 470 -29.79 26.61 -77.19
N PRO A 471 -30.23 27.81 -77.59
CA PRO A 471 -31.10 28.64 -76.81
C PRO A 471 -32.38 27.89 -76.37
N GLY A 472 -32.78 28.00 -75.12
CA GLY A 472 -34.00 27.39 -74.56
C GLY A 472 -33.85 25.93 -74.17
N ASP A 473 -32.73 25.26 -74.45
CA ASP A 473 -32.54 23.86 -74.11
C ASP A 473 -32.02 23.68 -72.68
N ILE A 474 -32.32 22.50 -72.12
CA ILE A 474 -31.80 22.05 -70.84
C ILE A 474 -30.58 21.15 -71.12
N ILE A 475 -29.50 21.45 -70.46
CA ILE A 475 -28.23 20.73 -70.57
C ILE A 475 -28.13 19.80 -69.38
N TYR A 476 -27.78 18.55 -69.61
CA TYR A 476 -27.40 17.56 -68.61
C TYR A 476 -25.88 17.41 -68.64
N VAL A 477 -25.28 17.42 -67.46
CA VAL A 477 -23.88 17.14 -67.26
C VAL A 477 -23.67 16.12 -66.16
N SER A 478 -22.82 15.14 -66.34
CA SER A 478 -22.45 14.20 -65.30
C SER A 478 -20.96 13.82 -65.43
N ILE A 479 -20.43 13.30 -64.32
CA ILE A 479 -19.12 12.69 -64.29
C ILE A 479 -19.24 11.27 -63.70
N ASP A 480 -18.55 10.32 -64.27
CA ASP A 480 -18.41 8.97 -63.76
C ASP A 480 -17.73 8.97 -62.38
N SER A 481 -17.79 7.86 -61.68
CA SER A 481 -17.12 7.69 -60.37
C SER A 481 -15.63 7.92 -60.50
N VAL A 482 -15.11 8.81 -59.68
CA VAL A 482 -13.69 9.09 -59.48
C VAL A 482 -13.39 8.96 -57.99
N GLU A 483 -12.14 8.79 -57.61
CA GLU A 483 -11.73 8.65 -56.22
C GLU A 483 -10.61 9.61 -55.82
N ASN A 484 -10.43 9.82 -54.53
CA ASN A 484 -9.29 10.54 -54.02
C ASN A 484 -8.10 9.61 -53.69
N SER A 485 -7.01 10.14 -53.18
CA SER A 485 -5.80 9.37 -52.80
C SER A 485 -6.03 8.39 -51.63
N SER A 486 -7.19 8.42 -50.97
CA SER A 486 -7.60 7.53 -49.89
C SER A 486 -8.64 6.48 -50.34
N ASP A 487 -8.76 6.23 -51.63
CA ASP A 487 -9.71 5.28 -52.26
C ASP A 487 -11.19 5.60 -51.98
N VAL A 488 -11.49 6.86 -51.70
CA VAL A 488 -12.87 7.31 -51.45
C VAL A 488 -13.45 7.81 -52.75
N ALA A 489 -14.44 7.07 -53.28
CA ALA A 489 -15.10 7.38 -54.55
C ALA A 489 -16.29 8.33 -54.41
N THR A 490 -16.55 9.19 -55.43
CA THR A 490 -17.72 10.07 -55.49
C THR A 490 -19.04 9.33 -55.75
N GLY A 491 -19.01 8.26 -56.48
CA GLY A 491 -20.17 7.81 -57.23
C GLY A 491 -20.51 8.72 -58.44
N LEU A 492 -21.57 8.37 -59.17
CA LEU A 492 -22.07 9.19 -60.28
C LEU A 492 -22.59 10.53 -59.74
N ALA A 493 -22.08 11.63 -60.25
CA ALA A 493 -22.57 12.97 -59.94
C ALA A 493 -23.08 13.66 -61.21
N ALA A 494 -24.23 14.31 -61.11
CA ALA A 494 -24.86 14.95 -62.23
C ALA A 494 -25.55 16.26 -61.85
N GLY A 495 -25.76 17.12 -62.84
CA GLY A 495 -26.53 18.36 -62.72
C GLY A 495 -27.17 18.74 -64.04
N THR A 496 -28.15 19.61 -63.95
CA THR A 496 -28.85 20.17 -65.10
C THR A 496 -28.90 21.70 -65.02
N PHE A 497 -28.89 22.37 -66.17
CA PHE A 497 -29.08 23.81 -66.24
C PHE A 497 -29.76 24.19 -67.56
N SER A 498 -30.47 25.33 -67.67
CA SER A 498 -31.09 25.76 -68.92
C SER A 498 -30.45 27.01 -69.49
N VAL A 499 -30.34 26.98 -70.80
CA VAL A 499 -29.84 28.11 -71.61
C VAL A 499 -30.98 29.12 -71.79
N ASP A 500 -30.61 30.41 -71.79
CA ASP A 500 -31.56 31.47 -72.05
C ASP A 500 -32.19 31.33 -73.48
N ASP A 501 -33.53 31.40 -73.53
CA ASP A 501 -34.23 31.37 -74.82
C ASP A 501 -34.21 32.78 -75.45
N THR A 502 -33.28 32.97 -76.39
CA THR A 502 -33.12 34.22 -77.14
C THR A 502 -33.79 34.16 -78.48
N ILE A 503 -34.48 33.05 -78.80
CA ILE A 503 -35.14 32.88 -80.11
C ILE A 503 -36.50 33.56 -80.12
N PRO A 504 -36.71 34.61 -80.88
CA PRO A 504 -38.02 35.24 -80.93
C PRO A 504 -39.05 34.32 -81.59
N PRO A 505 -40.29 34.33 -81.10
CA PRO A 505 -41.36 33.56 -81.73
C PRO A 505 -41.52 33.86 -83.18
N ASN A 506 -41.59 32.83 -84.03
CA ASN A 506 -41.85 32.96 -85.42
C ASN A 506 -43.38 33.15 -85.64
N VAL A 507 -43.77 34.13 -86.41
CA VAL A 507 -45.20 34.48 -86.70
C VAL A 507 -45.60 34.00 -88.06
N LEU A 508 -46.55 33.09 -88.16
CA LEU A 508 -47.08 32.64 -89.42
C LEU A 508 -48.59 33.06 -89.45
N ILE A 509 -48.93 33.78 -90.46
CA ILE A 509 -50.30 34.27 -90.64
C ILE A 509 -50.99 33.50 -91.75
N SER A 510 -52.20 32.99 -91.51
CA SER A 510 -53.04 32.35 -92.50
C SER A 510 -54.35 33.10 -92.61
N PRO A 511 -54.75 33.56 -93.76
CA PRO A 511 -54.16 33.42 -95.07
C PRO A 511 -52.82 34.19 -95.24
N SER A 512 -51.83 33.64 -96.00
CA SER A 512 -50.52 34.22 -96.13
C SER A 512 -50.56 35.54 -96.98
N ASN A 513 -49.53 36.38 -96.83
CA ASN A 513 -49.41 37.63 -97.51
C ASN A 513 -49.49 37.40 -99.05
N GLY A 514 -50.39 38.17 -99.69
CA GLY A 514 -50.59 38.11 -101.17
C GLY A 514 -51.65 37.04 -101.60
N SER A 515 -52.35 36.36 -100.69
CA SER A 515 -53.41 35.44 -101.02
C SER A 515 -54.59 36.19 -101.74
N THR A 516 -55.13 35.58 -102.78
CA THR A 516 -56.24 36.06 -103.55
C THR A 516 -57.42 35.05 -103.46
N ASN A 517 -58.65 35.48 -103.74
CA ASN A 517 -59.87 34.65 -103.69
C ASN A 517 -60.15 34.10 -102.23
N ILE A 518 -59.96 34.97 -101.31
CA ILE A 518 -60.31 34.68 -99.88
C ILE A 518 -61.78 34.95 -99.73
N GLU A 519 -62.57 34.05 -99.10
CA GLU A 519 -63.98 34.21 -98.83
C GLU A 519 -64.18 35.33 -97.78
N ALA A 520 -65.32 36.00 -97.85
CA ALA A 520 -65.59 37.17 -97.00
C ALA A 520 -65.69 36.83 -95.50
N ASP A 521 -65.89 35.57 -95.18
CA ASP A 521 -66.03 35.01 -93.80
C ASP A 521 -64.81 34.21 -93.42
N ALA A 522 -63.66 34.30 -94.18
CA ALA A 522 -62.44 33.58 -93.90
C ALA A 522 -61.90 33.94 -92.51
N ILE A 523 -61.53 32.92 -91.76
CA ILE A 523 -60.87 33.08 -90.46
C ILE A 523 -59.41 33.40 -90.68
N ILE A 524 -58.97 34.48 -90.04
CA ILE A 524 -57.49 34.79 -89.99
C ILE A 524 -56.95 34.09 -88.77
N THR A 525 -55.94 33.22 -88.98
CA THR A 525 -55.23 32.50 -87.92
C THR A 525 -53.79 32.99 -87.91
N ILE A 526 -53.35 33.36 -86.70
CA ILE A 526 -51.97 33.70 -86.41
C ILE A 526 -51.40 32.55 -85.61
N TYR A 527 -50.36 31.87 -86.18
CA TYR A 527 -49.61 30.85 -85.50
C TYR A 527 -48.31 31.49 -84.97
N LEU A 528 -48.08 31.28 -83.68
CA LEU A 528 -46.82 31.65 -83.01
C LEU A 528 -46.07 30.37 -82.74
N SER A 529 -44.82 30.26 -83.18
CA SER A 529 -43.92 29.20 -82.67
C SER A 529 -43.38 29.66 -81.33
N LEU A 530 -43.70 28.92 -80.32
CA LEU A 530 -43.08 29.11 -79.02
C LEU A 530 -41.81 28.36 -78.94
#